data_5726f7df1a02b9823dc0af05e845d9e1
#
_entry.id   5726f7df1a02b9823dc0af05e845d9e1
#
_cell.length_a   1.000
_cell.length_b   1.000
_cell.length_c   1.000
_cell.angle_alpha   90.00
_cell.angle_beta   90.00
_cell.angle_gamma   90.00
#
_symmetry.space_group_name_H-M   'P 1'
#
loop_
_entity.id
_entity.type
_entity.pdbx_description
1 polymer ?
#
loop_
_entity_poly.entity_id
_entity_poly.type
_entity_poly.pdbx_seq_one_letter_code
_entity_poly.pdbx_strand_id
1 'polypeptide(L)'
;MKNFQSFITEENVNDGDIQIAILTKVSSKEKEVVSNQIKEYADKNNIPCHIINTRKAWVSTNDVDKGVITITDKEGNKVDYQVNKTVVFVRAGVLDDEVGLALLSTFEKAGAFMINNRDGMLTCDNKMSTYITFNQNGIQTPRTSIINNEESVKDAHERIGGQFPVIIKTITGTQGIGVSIVNDYKSMISVIQSLWKFNADLLVQEFLEMDFDIRTIVVDGVIIASTKRIKPKEDFRSNIHRGADSEPYVLSKEEKKLILDAYRTTGAYMVGVDHTIVKGKAYILECNGSPGIGSNFGNGDGKKTTNERLIEKVLEHVGKVRSRFVGSTQVAGYVERLEIVGLGPYRAKLDTGNGTKASMFVVDKLEIKGKIVKWERDGIKQTHRIVGVSHPHHVGKIDKRPIILVDL
;
A
#
# COMPACT_ATOMS: atom_id res chain seq x y z
N MET A 1 35.15 12.69 4.17
CA MET A 1 33.77 13.16 3.94
C MET A 1 33.67 13.58 2.49
N LYS A 2 33.09 12.76 1.62
CA LYS A 2 32.83 13.13 0.23
C LYS A 2 31.69 14.15 0.22
N ASN A 3 31.85 15.23 -0.50
CA ASN A 3 30.90 16.33 -0.59
C ASN A 3 29.52 15.83 -1.11
N PHE A 4 28.46 16.17 -0.40
CA PHE A 4 27.06 15.91 -0.78
C PHE A 4 26.72 16.49 -2.18
N GLN A 5 27.41 17.54 -2.61
CA GLN A 5 27.28 18.12 -3.95
C GLN A 5 27.67 17.18 -5.10
N SER A 6 28.45 16.12 -4.85
CA SER A 6 28.75 15.12 -5.88
C SER A 6 27.64 14.07 -6.07
N PHE A 7 26.60 14.11 -5.24
CA PHE A 7 25.41 13.24 -5.34
C PHE A 7 24.24 13.88 -6.09
N ILE A 8 24.28 15.19 -6.31
CA ILE A 8 23.23 15.94 -7.02
C ILE A 8 23.77 16.41 -8.38
N THR A 9 24.28 15.50 -9.18
CA THR A 9 24.37 15.73 -10.62
C THR A 9 23.10 15.12 -11.23
N GLU A 10 22.35 15.97 -11.95
CA GLU A 10 21.24 15.59 -12.81
C GLU A 10 21.73 14.59 -13.88
N GLU A 11 21.93 13.34 -13.51
CA GLU A 11 21.85 12.28 -14.49
C GLU A 11 20.38 12.07 -14.77
N ASN A 12 19.94 12.56 -15.93
CA ASN A 12 18.69 12.12 -16.54
C ASN A 12 18.73 10.59 -16.53
N VAL A 13 17.97 9.97 -15.62
CA VAL A 13 17.79 8.53 -15.61
C VAL A 13 16.96 8.22 -16.85
N ASN A 14 17.62 7.80 -17.93
CA ASN A 14 16.95 7.22 -19.08
C ASN A 14 16.15 6.00 -18.59
N ASP A 15 14.98 5.74 -19.16
CA ASP A 15 14.17 4.53 -18.86
C ASP A 15 14.97 3.23 -18.95
N GLY A 16 16.09 3.21 -19.68
CA GLY A 16 17.04 2.09 -19.81
C GLY A 16 17.88 1.78 -18.57
N ASP A 17 17.86 2.62 -17.53
CA ASP A 17 18.64 2.42 -16.29
C ASP A 17 17.85 1.75 -15.15
N ILE A 18 16.54 1.55 -15.30
CA ILE A 18 15.68 0.94 -14.28
C ILE A 18 15.75 -0.58 -14.41
N GLN A 19 15.81 -1.27 -13.28
CA GLN A 19 15.62 -2.72 -13.19
C GLN A 19 14.44 -3.08 -12.29
N ILE A 20 13.79 -4.20 -12.59
CA ILE A 20 12.61 -4.67 -11.88
C ILE A 20 12.93 -5.99 -11.17
N ALA A 21 12.63 -6.04 -9.86
CA ALA A 21 12.60 -7.26 -9.08
C ALA A 21 11.15 -7.60 -8.73
N ILE A 22 10.72 -8.82 -8.96
CA ILE A 22 9.38 -9.27 -8.59
C ILE A 22 9.52 -10.34 -7.52
N LEU A 23 9.23 -10.00 -6.26
CA LEU A 23 9.23 -10.95 -5.15
C LEU A 23 7.92 -11.73 -5.17
N THR A 24 8.01 -13.07 -5.19
CA THR A 24 6.84 -13.96 -5.12
C THR A 24 7.17 -15.27 -4.42
N LYS A 25 6.19 -15.89 -3.77
CA LYS A 25 6.31 -17.22 -3.17
C LYS A 25 5.86 -18.32 -4.14
N VAL A 26 5.08 -17.99 -5.14
CA VAL A 26 4.45 -18.95 -6.05
C VAL A 26 5.44 -19.44 -7.11
N SER A 27 5.51 -20.76 -7.28
CA SER A 27 6.50 -21.41 -8.15
C SER A 27 5.94 -21.89 -9.51
N SER A 28 4.64 -21.84 -9.74
CA SER A 28 4.02 -22.29 -10.99
C SER A 28 3.66 -21.12 -11.90
N LYS A 29 4.05 -21.23 -13.17
CA LYS A 29 3.76 -20.23 -14.21
C LYS A 29 2.25 -19.89 -14.32
N GLU A 30 1.38 -20.86 -14.06
CA GLU A 30 -0.08 -20.70 -14.16
C GLU A 30 -0.69 -19.86 -13.04
N LYS A 31 -0.04 -19.76 -11.87
CA LYS A 31 -0.54 -18.99 -10.71
C LYS A 31 0.00 -17.57 -10.62
N GLU A 32 1.03 -17.24 -11.39
CA GLU A 32 1.72 -15.94 -11.36
C GLU A 32 1.46 -15.10 -12.60
N VAL A 33 0.20 -15.03 -13.01
CA VAL A 33 -0.22 -14.30 -14.22
C VAL A 33 0.29 -12.87 -14.23
N VAL A 34 0.15 -12.15 -13.12
CA VAL A 34 0.55 -10.75 -13.03
C VAL A 34 2.07 -10.57 -13.09
N SER A 35 2.83 -11.43 -12.39
CA SER A 35 4.30 -11.40 -12.45
C SER A 35 4.83 -11.64 -13.84
N ASN A 36 4.23 -12.61 -14.56
CA ASN A 36 4.59 -12.88 -15.95
C ASN A 36 4.23 -11.71 -16.87
N GLN A 37 3.08 -11.08 -16.70
CA GLN A 37 2.68 -9.90 -17.48
C GLN A 37 3.59 -8.70 -17.24
N ILE A 38 4.03 -8.46 -15.99
CA ILE A 38 5.02 -7.42 -15.68
C ILE A 38 6.34 -7.75 -16.39
N LYS A 39 6.78 -9.02 -16.33
CA LYS A 39 8.00 -9.45 -17.01
C LYS A 39 7.91 -9.31 -18.53
N GLU A 40 6.82 -9.74 -19.14
CA GLU A 40 6.58 -9.59 -20.59
C GLU A 40 6.61 -8.13 -21.04
N TYR A 41 6.01 -7.22 -20.23
CA TYR A 41 6.08 -5.79 -20.51
C TYR A 41 7.52 -5.28 -20.41
N ALA A 42 8.24 -5.66 -19.35
CA ALA A 42 9.63 -5.28 -19.16
C ALA A 42 10.53 -5.78 -20.32
N ASP A 43 10.37 -7.03 -20.71
CA ASP A 43 11.13 -7.64 -21.81
C ASP A 43 10.86 -6.91 -23.15
N LYS A 44 9.59 -6.56 -23.46
CA LYS A 44 9.22 -5.76 -24.64
C LYS A 44 9.85 -4.36 -24.67
N ASN A 45 10.13 -3.80 -23.51
CA ASN A 45 10.69 -2.45 -23.36
C ASN A 45 12.17 -2.48 -22.99
N ASN A 46 12.86 -3.63 -23.09
CA ASN A 46 14.27 -3.82 -22.76
C ASN A 46 14.63 -3.39 -21.31
N ILE A 47 13.71 -3.59 -20.35
CA ILE A 47 13.92 -3.31 -18.93
C ILE A 47 14.37 -4.62 -18.25
N PRO A 48 15.55 -4.70 -17.63
CA PRO A 48 15.96 -5.86 -16.86
C PRO A 48 14.92 -6.22 -15.80
N CYS A 49 14.38 -7.43 -15.85
CA CYS A 49 13.33 -7.87 -14.93
C CYS A 49 13.53 -9.32 -14.51
N HIS A 50 13.53 -9.59 -13.20
CA HIS A 50 13.68 -10.92 -12.65
C HIS A 50 12.55 -11.25 -11.67
N ILE A 51 12.00 -12.46 -11.80
CA ILE A 51 11.05 -13.03 -10.86
C ILE A 51 11.83 -13.81 -9.81
N ILE A 52 11.78 -13.35 -8.56
CA ILE A 52 12.48 -13.91 -7.43
C ILE A 52 11.48 -14.74 -6.61
N ASN A 53 11.63 -16.07 -6.67
CA ASN A 53 10.86 -16.93 -5.78
C ASN A 53 11.51 -16.96 -4.39
N THR A 54 10.83 -16.40 -3.38
CA THR A 54 11.37 -16.24 -2.03
C THR A 54 11.71 -17.57 -1.33
N ARG A 55 11.22 -18.72 -1.82
CA ARG A 55 11.58 -20.05 -1.32
C ARG A 55 12.77 -20.69 -2.04
N LYS A 56 13.27 -20.05 -3.10
CA LYS A 56 14.34 -20.58 -3.96
C LYS A 56 15.45 -19.55 -4.17
N ALA A 57 15.42 -18.46 -3.41
CA ALA A 57 16.42 -17.41 -3.48
C ALA A 57 16.80 -16.96 -2.07
N TRP A 58 18.00 -16.48 -1.91
CA TRP A 58 18.51 -15.98 -0.64
C TRP A 58 19.46 -14.81 -0.83
N VAL A 59 19.69 -14.09 0.27
CA VAL A 59 20.63 -13.00 0.41
C VAL A 59 21.46 -13.21 1.67
N SER A 60 22.74 -12.89 1.63
CA SER A 60 23.61 -12.86 2.81
C SER A 60 23.79 -11.42 3.30
N THR A 61 24.13 -11.25 4.56
CA THR A 61 24.48 -9.92 5.09
C THR A 61 25.66 -9.28 4.36
N ASN A 62 26.56 -10.10 3.81
CA ASN A 62 27.70 -9.64 3.01
C ASN A 62 27.33 -9.28 1.56
N ASP A 63 26.13 -9.68 1.13
CA ASP A 63 25.61 -9.40 -0.22
C ASP A 63 24.84 -8.06 -0.29
N VAL A 64 24.81 -7.32 0.82
CA VAL A 64 24.18 -6.00 0.91
C VAL A 64 25.27 -4.96 1.20
N ASP A 65 25.83 -4.36 0.17
CA ASP A 65 26.86 -3.35 0.30
C ASP A 65 26.59 -2.13 -0.57
N LYS A 66 26.81 -0.92 0.00
CA LYS A 66 26.88 0.38 -0.70
C LYS A 66 25.81 0.64 -1.78
N GLY A 67 24.57 0.20 -1.54
CA GLY A 67 23.48 0.42 -2.47
C GLY A 67 23.31 -0.67 -3.54
N VAL A 68 23.97 -1.81 -3.37
CA VAL A 68 23.78 -3.01 -4.19
C VAL A 68 23.29 -4.15 -3.32
N ILE A 69 22.31 -4.92 -3.81
CA ILE A 69 21.86 -6.16 -3.20
C ILE A 69 22.10 -7.28 -4.20
N THR A 70 22.87 -8.28 -3.81
CA THR A 70 23.08 -9.49 -4.63
C THR A 70 22.14 -10.59 -4.15
N ILE A 71 21.24 -11.03 -5.01
CA ILE A 71 20.34 -12.17 -4.77
C ILE A 71 20.91 -13.40 -5.46
N THR A 72 21.02 -14.49 -4.72
CA THR A 72 21.41 -15.80 -5.26
C THR A 72 20.19 -16.70 -5.38
N ASP A 73 20.02 -17.36 -6.54
CA ASP A 73 18.95 -18.34 -6.76
C ASP A 73 19.40 -19.78 -6.41
N LYS A 74 18.48 -20.71 -6.49
CA LYS A 74 18.72 -22.13 -6.18
C LYS A 74 19.72 -22.81 -7.12
N GLU A 75 19.93 -22.27 -8.31
CA GLU A 75 20.92 -22.73 -9.29
C GLU A 75 22.32 -22.13 -9.03
N GLY A 76 22.44 -21.21 -8.07
CA GLY A 76 23.67 -20.50 -7.74
C GLY A 76 23.93 -19.26 -8.62
N ASN A 77 22.99 -18.88 -9.48
CA ASN A 77 23.10 -17.63 -10.24
C ASN A 77 22.94 -16.44 -9.33
N LYS A 78 23.74 -15.40 -9.57
CA LYS A 78 23.73 -14.16 -8.82
C LYS A 78 23.22 -13.01 -9.67
N VAL A 79 22.32 -12.23 -9.11
CA VAL A 79 21.79 -11.02 -9.74
C VAL A 79 22.02 -9.85 -8.81
N ASP A 80 22.69 -8.82 -9.31
CA ASP A 80 22.96 -7.58 -8.59
C ASP A 80 21.86 -6.55 -8.85
N TYR A 81 21.31 -6.01 -7.78
CA TYR A 81 20.31 -4.96 -7.82
C TYR A 81 20.91 -3.66 -7.31
N GLN A 82 21.04 -2.70 -8.22
CA GLN A 82 21.37 -1.31 -7.87
C GLN A 82 20.15 -0.71 -7.19
N VAL A 83 20.18 -0.54 -5.87
CA VAL A 83 19.00 -0.19 -5.06
C VAL A 83 18.30 1.07 -5.55
N ASN A 84 19.07 2.11 -5.86
CA ASN A 84 18.57 3.38 -6.38
C ASN A 84 17.95 3.29 -7.80
N LYS A 85 18.13 2.17 -8.51
CA LYS A 85 17.59 1.90 -9.84
C LYS A 85 16.56 0.77 -9.83
N THR A 86 16.29 0.18 -8.67
CA THR A 86 15.45 -1.01 -8.55
C THR A 86 14.02 -0.67 -8.12
N VAL A 87 13.06 -1.15 -8.89
CA VAL A 87 11.64 -1.19 -8.55
C VAL A 87 11.29 -2.61 -8.12
N VAL A 88 10.75 -2.75 -6.91
CA VAL A 88 10.42 -4.07 -6.35
C VAL A 88 8.91 -4.24 -6.30
N PHE A 89 8.37 -5.17 -7.10
CA PHE A 89 6.99 -5.60 -6.99
C PHE A 89 6.88 -6.73 -5.97
N VAL A 90 6.06 -6.52 -4.94
CA VAL A 90 5.78 -7.52 -3.92
C VAL A 90 4.46 -8.21 -4.25
N ARG A 91 4.55 -9.53 -4.54
CA ARG A 91 3.39 -10.32 -4.96
C ARG A 91 2.87 -11.21 -3.83
N ALA A 92 1.75 -11.88 -4.09
CA ALA A 92 1.06 -12.72 -3.12
C ALA A 92 1.98 -13.78 -2.50
N GLY A 93 1.79 -14.05 -1.22
CA GLY A 93 2.48 -15.09 -0.47
C GLY A 93 3.85 -14.68 0.09
N VAL A 94 4.38 -13.53 -0.27
CA VAL A 94 5.68 -13.04 0.28
C VAL A 94 5.59 -12.79 1.78
N LEU A 95 4.43 -12.37 2.27
CA LEU A 95 4.19 -12.13 3.71
C LEU A 95 3.91 -13.40 4.52
N ASP A 96 3.75 -14.57 3.88
CA ASP A 96 3.31 -15.79 4.57
C ASP A 96 4.40 -16.42 5.44
N ASP A 97 5.65 -16.01 5.29
CA ASP A 97 6.76 -16.55 6.07
C ASP A 97 7.90 -15.53 6.27
N GLU A 98 8.73 -15.81 7.27
CA GLU A 98 9.83 -14.94 7.71
C GLU A 98 10.90 -14.73 6.61
N VAL A 99 11.11 -15.70 5.72
CA VAL A 99 12.09 -15.57 4.63
C VAL A 99 11.62 -14.56 3.59
N GLY A 100 10.33 -14.62 3.22
CA GLY A 100 9.73 -13.63 2.35
C GLY A 100 9.76 -12.23 2.93
N LEU A 101 9.41 -12.10 4.22
CA LEU A 101 9.50 -10.84 4.96
C LEU A 101 10.94 -10.31 5.06
N ALA A 102 11.92 -11.19 5.25
CA ALA A 102 13.33 -10.81 5.32
C ALA A 102 13.82 -10.26 3.96
N LEU A 103 13.52 -10.94 2.86
CA LEU A 103 13.86 -10.48 1.51
C LEU A 103 13.21 -9.13 1.18
N LEU A 104 11.90 -8.99 1.45
CA LEU A 104 11.19 -7.72 1.29
C LEU A 104 11.87 -6.62 2.09
N SER A 105 12.13 -6.86 3.38
CA SER A 105 12.75 -5.90 4.29
C SER A 105 14.18 -5.54 3.87
N THR A 106 14.91 -6.45 3.23
CA THR A 106 16.26 -6.18 2.71
C THR A 106 16.21 -5.12 1.62
N PHE A 107 15.33 -5.28 0.64
CA PHE A 107 15.16 -4.27 -0.41
C PHE A 107 14.66 -2.94 0.13
N GLU A 108 13.66 -2.98 1.01
CA GLU A 108 13.05 -1.78 1.59
C GLU A 108 14.05 -0.97 2.42
N LYS A 109 14.77 -1.63 3.35
CA LYS A 109 15.79 -0.97 4.18
C LYS A 109 16.98 -0.45 3.40
N ALA A 110 17.33 -1.10 2.31
CA ALA A 110 18.37 -0.62 1.41
C ALA A 110 17.91 0.59 0.57
N GLY A 111 16.62 0.89 0.51
CA GLY A 111 16.04 2.06 -0.16
C GLY A 111 15.57 1.81 -1.59
N ALA A 112 15.26 0.57 -1.97
CA ALA A 112 14.60 0.27 -3.23
C ALA A 112 13.18 0.85 -3.27
N PHE A 113 12.68 1.14 -4.46
CA PHE A 113 11.31 1.60 -4.61
C PHE A 113 10.34 0.42 -4.55
N MET A 114 9.56 0.35 -3.48
CA MET A 114 8.71 -0.79 -3.17
C MET A 114 7.27 -0.62 -3.67
N ILE A 115 6.74 -1.64 -4.33
CA ILE A 115 5.33 -1.77 -4.72
C ILE A 115 4.79 -3.12 -4.23
N ASN A 116 4.34 -3.25 -3.00
CA ASN A 116 4.21 -2.21 -1.98
C ASN A 116 5.30 -2.35 -0.91
N ASN A 117 5.39 -1.35 -0.04
CA ASN A 117 6.18 -1.42 1.17
C ASN A 117 5.57 -2.43 2.18
N ARG A 118 6.36 -2.85 3.15
CA ARG A 118 5.97 -3.85 4.16
C ARG A 118 4.71 -3.46 4.93
N ASP A 119 4.65 -2.24 5.42
CA ASP A 119 3.54 -1.78 6.28
C ASP A 119 2.23 -1.67 5.49
N GLY A 120 2.27 -1.18 4.25
CA GLY A 120 1.12 -1.15 3.37
C GLY A 120 0.61 -2.54 3.01
N MET A 121 1.53 -3.49 2.76
CA MET A 121 1.17 -4.88 2.52
C MET A 121 0.50 -5.52 3.73
N LEU A 122 1.08 -5.36 4.94
CA LEU A 122 0.53 -5.91 6.18
C LEU A 122 -0.85 -5.30 6.52
N THR A 123 -1.03 -4.00 6.30
CA THR A 123 -2.32 -3.33 6.49
C THR A 123 -3.39 -3.93 5.58
N CYS A 124 -3.06 -4.22 4.33
CA CYS A 124 -4.00 -4.81 3.38
C CYS A 124 -4.25 -6.31 3.61
N ASP A 125 -3.28 -7.06 4.13
CA ASP A 125 -3.40 -8.51 4.35
C ASP A 125 -4.25 -8.86 5.59
N ASN A 126 -4.13 -8.08 6.65
CA ASN A 126 -4.88 -8.27 7.89
C ASN A 126 -6.22 -7.52 7.83
N LYS A 127 -7.31 -8.25 7.56
CA LYS A 127 -8.65 -7.67 7.41
C LYS A 127 -9.12 -6.87 8.62
N MET A 128 -8.80 -7.32 9.84
CA MET A 128 -9.22 -6.60 11.03
C MET A 128 -8.46 -5.29 11.20
N SER A 129 -7.15 -5.30 10.97
CA SER A 129 -6.34 -4.08 10.95
C SER A 129 -6.85 -3.07 9.92
N THR A 130 -7.19 -3.55 8.72
CA THR A 130 -7.82 -2.74 7.67
C THR A 130 -9.13 -2.11 8.15
N TYR A 131 -10.05 -2.89 8.72
CA TYR A 131 -11.36 -2.39 9.18
C TYR A 131 -11.24 -1.41 10.36
N ILE A 132 -10.32 -1.65 11.29
CA ILE A 132 -10.04 -0.70 12.39
C ILE A 132 -9.54 0.63 11.82
N THR A 133 -8.55 0.57 10.92
CA THR A 133 -7.99 1.76 10.27
C THR A 133 -9.07 2.54 9.49
N PHE A 134 -9.92 1.85 8.77
CA PHE A 134 -11.02 2.47 8.02
C PHE A 134 -12.02 3.13 8.94
N ASN A 135 -12.46 2.44 9.98
CA ASN A 135 -13.41 2.96 10.96
C ASN A 135 -12.89 4.22 11.64
N GLN A 136 -11.62 4.23 12.06
CA GLN A 136 -10.96 5.41 12.65
C GLN A 136 -10.92 6.62 11.71
N ASN A 137 -10.95 6.40 10.40
CA ASN A 137 -10.94 7.43 9.37
C ASN A 137 -12.34 7.71 8.78
N GLY A 138 -13.41 7.20 9.39
CA GLY A 138 -14.78 7.41 8.95
C GLY A 138 -15.15 6.75 7.62
N ILE A 139 -14.38 5.74 7.20
CA ILE A 139 -14.63 4.99 5.97
C ILE A 139 -15.65 3.89 6.26
N GLN A 140 -16.70 3.87 5.47
CA GLN A 140 -17.81 2.93 5.64
C GLN A 140 -17.40 1.50 5.29
N THR A 141 -17.49 0.60 6.26
CA THR A 141 -17.24 -0.85 6.11
C THR A 141 -18.41 -1.64 6.73
N PRO A 142 -18.57 -2.92 6.40
CA PRO A 142 -19.47 -3.79 7.15
C PRO A 142 -19.04 -3.88 8.61
N ARG A 143 -19.99 -3.93 9.54
CA ARG A 143 -19.71 -4.12 10.97
C ARG A 143 -19.02 -5.46 11.19
N THR A 144 -17.91 -5.44 11.88
CA THR A 144 -17.01 -6.60 12.01
C THR A 144 -16.48 -6.71 13.43
N SER A 145 -16.37 -7.92 13.95
CA SER A 145 -15.78 -8.22 15.25
C SER A 145 -14.85 -9.44 15.18
N ILE A 146 -13.78 -9.44 15.97
CA ILE A 146 -12.94 -10.63 16.16
C ILE A 146 -13.67 -11.64 17.04
N ILE A 147 -13.42 -12.92 16.78
CA ILE A 147 -13.85 -14.04 17.62
C ILE A 147 -12.57 -14.77 18.06
N ASN A 148 -12.34 -14.85 19.37
CA ASN A 148 -11.11 -15.42 19.91
C ASN A 148 -11.36 -16.69 20.76
N ASN A 149 -12.54 -16.84 21.33
CA ASN A 149 -12.97 -17.97 22.16
C ASN A 149 -14.49 -18.13 22.12
N GLU A 150 -15.03 -19.18 22.72
CA GLU A 150 -16.48 -19.44 22.69
C GLU A 150 -17.28 -18.35 23.40
N GLU A 151 -16.78 -17.78 24.49
CA GLU A 151 -17.41 -16.71 25.25
C GLU A 151 -17.56 -15.44 24.39
N SER A 152 -16.59 -15.17 23.51
CA SER A 152 -16.61 -13.99 22.65
C SER A 152 -17.61 -14.08 21.50
N VAL A 153 -18.09 -15.28 21.13
CA VAL A 153 -18.93 -15.46 19.93
C VAL A 153 -20.25 -14.71 20.04
N LYS A 154 -20.90 -14.81 21.19
CA LYS A 154 -22.19 -14.16 21.42
C LYS A 154 -22.06 -12.65 21.43
N ASP A 155 -21.10 -12.10 22.18
CA ASP A 155 -20.81 -10.67 22.23
C ASP A 155 -20.45 -10.12 20.84
N ALA A 156 -19.59 -10.84 20.10
CA ALA A 156 -19.20 -10.45 18.74
C ALA A 156 -20.40 -10.40 17.79
N HIS A 157 -21.32 -11.39 17.85
CA HIS A 157 -22.55 -11.39 17.06
C HIS A 157 -23.46 -10.21 17.42
N GLU A 158 -23.66 -9.92 18.70
CA GLU A 158 -24.46 -8.78 19.16
C GLU A 158 -23.86 -7.45 18.67
N ARG A 159 -22.54 -7.27 18.73
CA ARG A 159 -21.85 -6.04 18.29
C ARG A 159 -21.96 -5.78 16.80
N ILE A 160 -22.11 -6.79 15.98
CA ILE A 160 -22.35 -6.60 14.53
C ILE A 160 -23.84 -6.40 14.21
N GLY A 161 -24.72 -6.40 15.21
CA GLY A 161 -26.15 -6.11 15.08
C GLY A 161 -27.06 -7.28 15.40
N GLY A 162 -26.55 -8.45 15.80
CA GLY A 162 -27.30 -9.60 16.29
C GLY A 162 -28.28 -10.22 15.30
N GLN A 163 -28.09 -9.98 13.99
CA GLN A 163 -29.00 -10.48 12.94
C GLN A 163 -28.30 -11.54 12.08
N PHE A 164 -29.03 -12.53 11.63
CA PHE A 164 -28.59 -13.48 10.62
C PHE A 164 -29.17 -13.12 9.24
N PRO A 165 -28.50 -13.52 8.13
CA PRO A 165 -27.25 -14.26 8.09
C PRO A 165 -26.04 -13.39 8.48
N VAL A 166 -24.92 -14.05 8.84
CA VAL A 166 -23.62 -13.40 9.07
C VAL A 166 -22.52 -14.07 8.25
N ILE A 167 -21.40 -13.40 8.08
CA ILE A 167 -20.20 -13.93 7.42
C ILE A 167 -19.16 -14.27 8.49
N ILE A 168 -18.61 -15.49 8.43
CA ILE A 168 -17.40 -15.89 9.15
C ILE A 168 -16.24 -15.85 8.17
N LYS A 169 -15.14 -15.19 8.56
CA LYS A 169 -13.92 -15.08 7.74
C LYS A 169 -12.68 -15.36 8.57
N THR A 170 -11.64 -15.89 7.91
CA THR A 170 -10.29 -15.83 8.46
C THR A 170 -9.76 -14.39 8.39
N ILE A 171 -8.99 -13.96 9.39
CA ILE A 171 -8.39 -12.61 9.45
C ILE A 171 -7.45 -12.38 8.28
N THR A 172 -6.60 -13.36 7.99
CA THR A 172 -5.71 -13.37 6.80
C THR A 172 -6.23 -14.35 5.76
N GLY A 173 -5.70 -14.24 4.55
CA GLY A 173 -6.07 -15.12 3.43
C GLY A 173 -6.77 -14.37 2.29
N THR A 174 -6.73 -14.99 1.10
CA THR A 174 -7.15 -14.39 -0.18
C THR A 174 -8.12 -15.30 -0.94
N GLN A 175 -8.68 -14.81 -2.05
CA GLN A 175 -9.52 -15.56 -3.00
C GLN A 175 -10.84 -16.12 -2.41
N GLY A 176 -11.33 -15.56 -1.31
CA GLY A 176 -12.55 -16.02 -0.66
C GLY A 176 -12.43 -17.41 -0.03
N ILE A 177 -11.21 -17.93 0.17
CA ILE A 177 -10.97 -19.12 0.98
C ILE A 177 -11.14 -18.76 2.45
N GLY A 178 -11.79 -19.63 3.23
CA GLY A 178 -12.09 -19.36 4.64
C GLY A 178 -13.22 -18.35 4.87
N VAL A 179 -14.10 -18.12 3.87
CA VAL A 179 -15.29 -17.29 3.99
C VAL A 179 -16.53 -18.18 3.95
N SER A 180 -17.38 -18.08 4.98
CA SER A 180 -18.61 -18.84 5.12
C SER A 180 -19.78 -17.93 5.48
N ILE A 181 -20.95 -18.15 4.88
CA ILE A 181 -22.21 -17.55 5.30
C ILE A 181 -22.92 -18.51 6.25
N VAL A 182 -23.46 -18.00 7.34
CA VAL A 182 -24.21 -18.79 8.32
C VAL A 182 -25.53 -18.10 8.66
N ASN A 183 -26.59 -18.92 8.74
CA ASN A 183 -27.97 -18.42 8.80
C ASN A 183 -28.57 -18.50 10.21
N ASP A 184 -27.87 -19.14 11.14
CA ASP A 184 -28.32 -19.32 12.52
C ASP A 184 -27.13 -19.54 13.46
N TYR A 185 -27.40 -19.41 14.77
CA TYR A 185 -26.39 -19.49 15.81
C TYR A 185 -25.72 -20.87 15.90
N LYS A 186 -26.48 -21.98 15.70
CA LYS A 186 -25.91 -23.34 15.79
C LYS A 186 -24.92 -23.59 14.65
N SER A 187 -25.31 -23.20 13.44
CA SER A 187 -24.43 -23.26 12.27
C SER A 187 -23.19 -22.39 12.46
N MET A 188 -23.34 -21.21 13.05
CA MET A 188 -22.23 -20.31 13.37
C MET A 188 -21.20 -20.97 14.29
N ILE A 189 -21.64 -21.53 15.41
CA ILE A 189 -20.76 -22.25 16.35
C ILE A 189 -20.06 -23.42 15.66
N SER A 190 -20.79 -24.22 14.90
CA SER A 190 -20.24 -25.39 14.22
C SER A 190 -19.13 -25.02 13.23
N VAL A 191 -19.33 -23.95 12.45
CA VAL A 191 -18.31 -23.44 11.50
C VAL A 191 -17.08 -22.92 12.25
N ILE A 192 -17.30 -22.12 13.30
CA ILE A 192 -16.22 -21.55 14.12
C ILE A 192 -15.37 -22.65 14.75
N GLN A 193 -15.99 -23.62 15.43
CA GLN A 193 -15.30 -24.74 16.06
C GLN A 193 -14.52 -25.59 15.05
N SER A 194 -15.06 -25.77 13.83
CA SER A 194 -14.38 -26.50 12.76
C SER A 194 -13.13 -25.75 12.28
N LEU A 195 -13.19 -24.44 12.13
CA LEU A 195 -12.05 -23.63 11.68
C LEU A 195 -10.97 -23.51 12.79
N TRP A 196 -11.37 -23.42 14.05
CA TRP A 196 -10.43 -23.38 15.18
C TRP A 196 -9.57 -24.65 15.31
N LYS A 197 -10.08 -25.83 14.87
CA LYS A 197 -9.26 -27.06 14.80
C LYS A 197 -8.03 -26.90 13.91
N PHE A 198 -8.04 -25.94 12.98
CA PHE A 198 -6.92 -25.61 12.11
C PHE A 198 -6.18 -24.34 12.53
N ASN A 199 -6.36 -23.91 13.80
CA ASN A 199 -5.75 -22.70 14.37
C ASN A 199 -6.04 -21.43 13.53
N ALA A 200 -7.25 -21.33 12.97
CA ALA A 200 -7.63 -20.16 12.19
C ALA A 200 -8.04 -19.00 13.11
N ASP A 201 -7.46 -17.83 12.90
CA ASP A 201 -7.92 -16.57 13.50
C ASP A 201 -9.15 -16.07 12.74
N LEU A 202 -10.24 -15.82 13.46
CA LEU A 202 -11.55 -15.60 12.87
C LEU A 202 -12.13 -14.22 13.19
N LEU A 203 -12.95 -13.74 12.27
CA LEU A 203 -13.85 -12.63 12.49
C LEU A 203 -15.29 -12.98 12.05
N VAL A 204 -16.26 -12.36 12.72
CA VAL A 204 -17.64 -12.32 12.27
C VAL A 204 -17.96 -10.95 11.71
N GLN A 205 -18.74 -10.93 10.63
CA GLN A 205 -19.11 -9.70 9.92
C GLN A 205 -20.60 -9.74 9.56
N GLU A 206 -21.28 -8.59 9.61
CA GLU A 206 -22.63 -8.48 9.11
C GLU A 206 -22.69 -8.87 7.63
N PHE A 207 -23.75 -9.56 7.27
CA PHE A 207 -24.02 -9.88 5.87
C PHE A 207 -24.62 -8.67 5.16
N LEU A 208 -24.00 -8.28 4.08
CA LEU A 208 -24.54 -7.29 3.15
C LEU A 208 -25.17 -8.02 1.96
N GLU A 209 -26.47 -7.86 1.77
CA GLU A 209 -27.15 -8.38 0.58
C GLU A 209 -26.72 -7.56 -0.64
N MET A 210 -25.92 -8.16 -1.50
CA MET A 210 -25.34 -7.52 -2.68
C MET A 210 -25.38 -8.44 -3.89
N ASP A 211 -25.62 -7.89 -5.08
CA ASP A 211 -25.63 -8.61 -6.36
C ASP A 211 -24.29 -8.55 -7.07
N PHE A 212 -23.46 -7.58 -6.73
CA PHE A 212 -22.16 -7.32 -7.33
C PHE A 212 -21.23 -6.66 -6.34
N ASP A 213 -19.93 -6.75 -6.63
CA ASP A 213 -18.94 -5.86 -6.07
C ASP A 213 -18.14 -5.16 -7.19
N ILE A 214 -17.38 -4.15 -6.81
CA ILE A 214 -16.57 -3.37 -7.74
C ILE A 214 -15.14 -3.38 -7.23
N ARG A 215 -14.22 -3.91 -8.06
CA ARG A 215 -12.78 -3.82 -7.82
C ARG A 215 -12.21 -2.61 -8.52
N THR A 216 -11.58 -1.73 -7.78
CA THR A 216 -10.89 -0.55 -8.31
C THR A 216 -9.41 -0.64 -8.01
N ILE A 217 -8.59 -0.51 -9.05
CA ILE A 217 -7.13 -0.46 -8.91
C ILE A 217 -6.69 0.99 -8.79
N VAL A 218 -6.01 1.30 -7.70
CA VAL A 218 -5.43 2.62 -7.42
C VAL A 218 -3.92 2.49 -7.34
N VAL A 219 -3.21 3.36 -8.04
CA VAL A 219 -1.75 3.44 -8.05
C VAL A 219 -1.35 4.89 -7.87
N ASP A 220 -0.51 5.19 -6.91
CA ASP A 220 -0.04 6.56 -6.64
C ASP A 220 -1.19 7.59 -6.55
N GLY A 221 -2.28 7.21 -5.88
CA GLY A 221 -3.47 8.05 -5.74
C GLY A 221 -4.29 8.23 -7.03
N VAL A 222 -3.95 7.54 -8.11
CA VAL A 222 -4.68 7.59 -9.39
C VAL A 222 -5.47 6.31 -9.60
N ILE A 223 -6.76 6.44 -9.90
CA ILE A 223 -7.61 5.31 -10.27
C ILE A 223 -7.25 4.88 -11.68
N ILE A 224 -6.73 3.65 -11.82
CA ILE A 224 -6.30 3.09 -13.11
C ILE A 224 -7.44 2.38 -13.82
N ALA A 225 -8.22 1.57 -13.08
CA ALA A 225 -9.35 0.84 -13.63
C ALA A 225 -10.37 0.52 -12.54
N SER A 226 -11.63 0.36 -12.94
CA SER A 226 -12.69 -0.15 -12.08
C SER A 226 -13.52 -1.17 -12.85
N THR A 227 -13.79 -2.30 -12.21
CA THR A 227 -14.50 -3.44 -12.79
C THR A 227 -15.57 -3.90 -11.85
N LYS A 228 -16.78 -3.98 -12.34
CA LYS A 228 -17.92 -4.59 -11.65
C LYS A 228 -17.85 -6.10 -11.85
N ARG A 229 -17.97 -6.87 -10.79
CA ARG A 229 -17.98 -8.32 -10.77
C ARG A 229 -19.35 -8.79 -10.34
N ILE A 230 -20.05 -9.44 -11.23
CA ILE A 230 -21.42 -9.89 -11.00
C ILE A 230 -21.37 -11.24 -10.28
N LYS A 231 -22.07 -11.33 -9.18
CA LYS A 231 -22.13 -12.54 -8.36
C LYS A 231 -22.79 -13.69 -9.15
N PRO A 232 -22.18 -14.88 -9.19
CA PRO A 232 -22.83 -16.06 -9.75
C PRO A 232 -24.10 -16.42 -8.97
N LYS A 233 -25.11 -16.99 -9.65
CA LYS A 233 -26.38 -17.34 -8.99
C LYS A 233 -26.23 -18.37 -7.86
N GLU A 234 -25.21 -19.22 -7.96
CA GLU A 234 -24.98 -20.34 -7.02
C GLU A 234 -23.89 -20.07 -5.98
N ASP A 235 -23.22 -18.90 -6.01
CA ASP A 235 -22.21 -18.50 -5.00
C ASP A 235 -22.53 -17.11 -4.45
N PHE A 236 -22.36 -16.94 -3.16
CA PHE A 236 -22.52 -15.62 -2.51
C PHE A 236 -21.30 -14.71 -2.72
N ARG A 237 -20.21 -15.24 -3.29
CA ARG A 237 -18.95 -14.54 -3.56
C ARG A 237 -18.87 -14.12 -5.01
N SER A 238 -18.31 -12.92 -5.27
CA SER A 238 -18.17 -12.32 -6.60
C SER A 238 -16.76 -12.47 -7.19
N ASN A 239 -15.99 -13.46 -6.75
CA ASN A 239 -14.62 -13.65 -7.22
C ASN A 239 -14.57 -14.18 -8.66
N ILE A 240 -13.81 -13.50 -9.56
CA ILE A 240 -13.62 -13.90 -10.96
C ILE A 240 -13.07 -15.33 -11.09
N HIS A 241 -12.18 -15.76 -10.20
CA HIS A 241 -11.67 -17.14 -10.15
C HIS A 241 -12.74 -18.20 -9.92
N ARG A 242 -13.97 -17.79 -9.58
CA ARG A 242 -15.14 -18.64 -9.36
C ARG A 242 -16.22 -18.49 -10.44
N GLY A 243 -15.87 -17.89 -11.59
CA GLY A 243 -16.78 -17.75 -12.74
C GLY A 243 -17.69 -16.53 -12.70
N ALA A 244 -17.38 -15.51 -11.91
CA ALA A 244 -18.11 -14.25 -11.94
C ALA A 244 -17.89 -13.54 -13.29
N ASP A 245 -18.97 -13.07 -13.89
CA ASP A 245 -18.93 -12.16 -15.05
C ASP A 245 -18.38 -10.80 -14.59
N SER A 246 -17.67 -10.14 -15.47
CA SER A 246 -17.07 -8.84 -15.17
C SER A 246 -17.24 -7.85 -16.30
N GLU A 247 -17.53 -6.59 -15.96
CA GLU A 247 -17.70 -5.49 -16.89
C GLU A 247 -17.00 -4.22 -16.39
N PRO A 248 -16.51 -3.33 -17.28
CA PRO A 248 -15.99 -2.03 -16.89
C PRO A 248 -17.03 -1.24 -16.10
N TYR A 249 -16.58 -0.50 -15.08
CA TYR A 249 -17.47 0.28 -14.23
C TYR A 249 -17.04 1.74 -14.16
N VAL A 250 -18.02 2.64 -14.26
CA VAL A 250 -17.80 4.09 -14.11
C VAL A 250 -18.21 4.51 -12.71
N LEU A 251 -17.21 4.86 -11.90
CA LEU A 251 -17.42 5.30 -10.52
C LEU A 251 -18.10 6.66 -10.46
N SER A 252 -19.05 6.81 -9.56
CA SER A 252 -19.61 8.10 -9.14
C SER A 252 -18.54 8.96 -8.45
N LYS A 253 -18.85 10.23 -8.20
CA LYS A 253 -17.94 11.14 -7.48
C LYS A 253 -17.76 10.72 -6.02
N GLU A 254 -18.80 10.23 -5.40
CA GLU A 254 -18.84 9.75 -4.02
C GLU A 254 -18.00 8.47 -3.86
N GLU A 255 -18.15 7.51 -4.80
CA GLU A 255 -17.37 6.29 -4.81
C GLU A 255 -15.88 6.58 -5.01
N LYS A 256 -15.52 7.47 -5.97
CA LYS A 256 -14.12 7.90 -6.18
C LYS A 256 -13.51 8.47 -4.90
N LYS A 257 -14.26 9.32 -4.19
CA LYS A 257 -13.79 9.88 -2.92
C LYS A 257 -13.56 8.78 -1.88
N LEU A 258 -14.54 7.91 -1.68
CA LEU A 258 -14.46 6.80 -0.71
C LEU A 258 -13.27 5.88 -0.98
N ILE A 259 -13.06 5.50 -2.25
CA ILE A 259 -11.96 4.63 -2.67
C ILE A 259 -10.61 5.30 -2.45
N LEU A 260 -10.47 6.57 -2.80
CA LEU A 260 -9.22 7.30 -2.60
C LEU A 260 -8.93 7.56 -1.11
N ASP A 261 -9.96 7.76 -0.30
CA ASP A 261 -9.80 7.87 1.16
C ASP A 261 -9.36 6.52 1.75
N ALA A 262 -9.98 5.40 1.34
CA ALA A 262 -9.55 4.05 1.72
C ALA A 262 -8.10 3.77 1.28
N TYR A 263 -7.75 4.08 0.04
CA TYR A 263 -6.39 3.94 -0.48
C TYR A 263 -5.35 4.66 0.40
N ARG A 264 -5.59 5.94 0.73
CA ARG A 264 -4.65 6.74 1.53
C ARG A 264 -4.37 6.18 2.91
N THR A 265 -5.36 5.53 3.52
CA THR A 265 -5.21 4.95 4.86
C THR A 265 -4.39 3.67 4.88
N THR A 266 -4.24 2.98 3.75
CA THR A 266 -3.45 1.74 3.68
C THR A 266 -1.94 2.00 3.75
N GLY A 267 -1.47 3.18 3.34
CA GLY A 267 -0.04 3.48 3.21
C GLY A 267 0.67 2.72 2.08
N ALA A 268 -0.08 1.97 1.26
CA ALA A 268 0.44 1.22 0.14
C ALA A 268 0.47 2.07 -1.14
N TYR A 269 1.42 1.80 -2.03
CA TYR A 269 1.55 2.50 -3.31
C TYR A 269 0.51 2.06 -4.34
N MET A 270 0.23 0.75 -4.38
CA MET A 270 -0.76 0.12 -5.25
C MET A 270 -1.77 -0.67 -4.42
N VAL A 271 -3.05 -0.45 -4.65
CA VAL A 271 -4.11 -1.16 -3.92
C VAL A 271 -5.25 -1.53 -4.85
N GLY A 272 -5.74 -2.74 -4.72
CA GLY A 272 -7.06 -3.12 -5.23
C GLY A 272 -8.10 -2.90 -4.13
N VAL A 273 -8.98 -1.95 -4.32
CA VAL A 273 -10.07 -1.64 -3.38
C VAL A 273 -11.36 -2.31 -3.86
N ASP A 274 -11.91 -3.21 -3.06
CA ASP A 274 -13.19 -3.85 -3.32
C ASP A 274 -14.29 -3.15 -2.53
N HIS A 275 -15.35 -2.72 -3.23
CA HIS A 275 -16.49 -2.08 -2.61
C HIS A 275 -17.81 -2.55 -3.24
N THR A 276 -18.91 -2.33 -2.55
CA THR A 276 -20.26 -2.57 -3.05
C THR A 276 -21.20 -1.45 -2.68
N ILE A 277 -22.37 -1.44 -3.29
CA ILE A 277 -23.45 -0.48 -2.97
C ILE A 277 -24.64 -1.26 -2.45
N VAL A 278 -25.03 -0.97 -1.21
CA VAL A 278 -26.21 -1.55 -0.57
C VAL A 278 -27.15 -0.44 -0.12
N LYS A 279 -28.40 -0.46 -0.60
CA LYS A 279 -29.42 0.56 -0.29
C LYS A 279 -28.90 1.99 -0.51
N GLY A 280 -28.16 2.21 -1.61
CA GLY A 280 -27.61 3.51 -2.00
C GLY A 280 -26.38 3.97 -1.19
N LYS A 281 -25.82 3.13 -0.32
CA LYS A 281 -24.58 3.41 0.42
C LYS A 281 -23.45 2.53 -0.06
N ALA A 282 -22.29 3.11 -0.27
CA ALA A 282 -21.08 2.38 -0.64
C ALA A 282 -20.36 1.87 0.62
N TYR A 283 -19.92 0.61 0.57
CA TYR A 283 -19.18 -0.07 1.65
C TYR A 283 -17.88 -0.63 1.09
N ILE A 284 -16.76 -0.31 1.71
CA ILE A 284 -15.49 -0.96 1.39
C ILE A 284 -15.49 -2.36 2.01
N LEU A 285 -15.27 -3.38 1.17
CA LEU A 285 -15.28 -4.78 1.57
C LEU A 285 -13.88 -5.29 1.90
N GLU A 286 -12.88 -4.88 1.11
CA GLU A 286 -11.51 -5.37 1.23
C GLU A 286 -10.53 -4.43 0.51
N CYS A 287 -9.28 -4.39 0.98
CA CYS A 287 -8.15 -3.83 0.26
C CYS A 287 -7.09 -4.90 0.04
N ASN A 288 -6.58 -4.97 -1.18
CA ASN A 288 -5.56 -5.91 -1.59
C ASN A 288 -4.27 -5.18 -1.97
N GLY A 289 -3.19 -5.39 -1.22
CA GLY A 289 -1.87 -4.81 -1.51
C GLY A 289 -1.13 -5.48 -2.67
N SER A 290 -1.59 -6.66 -3.08
CA SER A 290 -1.08 -7.39 -4.25
C SER A 290 -2.24 -7.82 -5.15
N PRO A 291 -3.00 -6.87 -5.73
CA PRO A 291 -4.19 -7.20 -6.46
C PRO A 291 -3.90 -8.04 -7.71
N GLY A 292 -4.82 -8.96 -8.03
CA GLY A 292 -4.88 -9.58 -9.35
C GLY A 292 -5.30 -8.51 -10.35
N ILE A 293 -4.54 -8.36 -11.42
CA ILE A 293 -4.81 -7.44 -12.51
C ILE A 293 -5.09 -8.31 -13.73
N GLY A 294 -6.36 -8.69 -13.94
CA GLY A 294 -6.75 -9.56 -15.03
C GLY A 294 -6.64 -8.87 -16.40
N SER A 295 -6.43 -9.67 -17.45
CA SER A 295 -6.40 -9.19 -18.85
C SER A 295 -7.73 -8.55 -19.30
N ASN A 296 -8.82 -8.78 -18.59
CA ASN A 296 -10.16 -8.32 -18.95
C ASN A 296 -10.52 -6.93 -18.40
N PHE A 297 -9.62 -6.25 -17.70
CA PHE A 297 -9.84 -4.87 -17.28
C PHE A 297 -9.59 -3.90 -18.45
N GLY A 298 -10.22 -4.15 -19.59
CA GLY A 298 -10.21 -3.21 -20.70
C GLY A 298 -11.01 -1.97 -20.34
N ASN A 299 -10.38 -0.82 -20.19
CA ASN A 299 -11.10 0.42 -20.38
C ASN A 299 -11.38 0.53 -21.88
N GLY A 300 -12.63 0.65 -22.27
CA GLY A 300 -13.16 0.58 -23.61
C GLY A 300 -12.54 1.43 -24.73
N ASP A 301 -11.28 1.87 -24.60
CA ASP A 301 -10.51 2.55 -25.62
C ASP A 301 -9.62 1.61 -26.48
N GLY A 302 -9.61 0.31 -26.18
CA GLY A 302 -9.01 -0.76 -27.01
C GLY A 302 -7.49 -0.69 -27.21
N LYS A 303 -6.77 0.24 -26.60
CA LYS A 303 -5.37 0.52 -26.95
C LYS A 303 -4.33 -0.06 -25.98
N LYS A 304 -4.66 -0.22 -24.68
CA LYS A 304 -3.73 -0.74 -23.66
C LYS A 304 -4.46 -1.58 -22.62
N THR A 305 -3.84 -2.67 -22.19
CA THR A 305 -4.34 -3.46 -21.06
C THR A 305 -4.18 -2.70 -19.74
N THR A 306 -4.92 -3.09 -18.71
CA THR A 306 -4.77 -2.50 -17.36
C THR A 306 -3.37 -2.71 -16.82
N ASN A 307 -2.73 -3.84 -17.16
CA ASN A 307 -1.35 -4.12 -16.75
C ASN A 307 -0.35 -3.18 -17.40
N GLU A 308 -0.48 -2.93 -18.70
CA GLU A 308 0.40 -1.97 -19.39
C GLU A 308 0.25 -0.56 -18.80
N ARG A 309 -0.98 -0.10 -18.54
CA ARG A 309 -1.23 1.19 -17.88
C ARG A 309 -0.68 1.24 -16.46
N LEU A 310 -0.82 0.14 -15.71
CA LEU A 310 -0.27 0.04 -14.37
C LEU A 310 1.25 0.22 -14.38
N ILE A 311 1.93 -0.57 -15.21
CA ILE A 311 3.40 -0.57 -15.26
C ILE A 311 3.90 0.78 -15.77
N GLU A 312 3.28 1.34 -16.81
CA GLU A 312 3.60 2.69 -17.30
C GLU A 312 3.43 3.74 -16.20
N LYS A 313 2.32 3.69 -15.44
CA LYS A 313 2.07 4.63 -14.35
C LYS A 313 3.11 4.52 -13.25
N VAL A 314 3.49 3.30 -12.92
CA VAL A 314 4.55 3.02 -11.95
C VAL A 314 5.89 3.57 -12.43
N LEU A 315 6.28 3.27 -13.66
CA LEU A 315 7.54 3.74 -14.23
C LEU A 315 7.58 5.26 -14.39
N GLU A 316 6.47 5.86 -14.81
CA GLU A 316 6.32 7.33 -14.87
C GLU A 316 6.52 7.97 -13.49
N HIS A 317 5.93 7.37 -12.44
CA HIS A 317 6.10 7.87 -11.09
C HIS A 317 7.54 7.69 -10.59
N VAL A 318 8.12 6.52 -10.78
CA VAL A 318 9.53 6.28 -10.40
C VAL A 318 10.46 7.26 -11.10
N GLY A 319 10.25 7.55 -12.37
CA GLY A 319 10.99 8.59 -13.08
C GLY A 319 10.80 9.99 -12.46
N LYS A 320 9.58 10.37 -12.11
CA LYS A 320 9.28 11.65 -11.46
C LYS A 320 9.83 11.76 -10.03
N VAL A 321 9.71 10.69 -9.25
CA VAL A 321 10.26 10.65 -7.89
C VAL A 321 11.78 10.73 -7.94
N ARG A 322 12.42 9.99 -8.86
CA ARG A 322 13.87 10.05 -9.03
C ARG A 322 14.36 11.40 -9.52
N SER A 323 13.61 12.08 -10.40
CA SER A 323 13.96 13.44 -10.81
C SER A 323 13.82 14.49 -9.70
N ARG A 324 12.95 14.22 -8.70
CA ARG A 324 12.77 15.08 -7.52
C ARG A 324 13.62 14.66 -6.32
N PHE A 325 13.92 13.37 -6.20
CA PHE A 325 14.70 12.77 -5.13
C PHE A 325 15.82 11.92 -5.75
N VAL A 326 16.87 12.59 -6.21
CA VAL A 326 18.13 11.92 -6.50
C VAL A 326 18.74 11.47 -5.17
N GLY A 327 18.43 10.25 -4.80
CA GLY A 327 18.96 9.63 -3.60
C GLY A 327 17.85 8.98 -2.78
N SER A 328 17.88 7.66 -2.75
CA SER A 328 17.47 6.76 -1.69
C SER A 328 16.56 7.37 -0.62
N THR A 329 15.61 6.63 -0.14
CA THR A 329 15.13 6.75 1.24
C THR A 329 16.37 6.61 2.13
N GLN A 330 17.12 7.68 2.27
CA GLN A 330 18.21 7.71 3.24
C GLN A 330 17.53 7.58 4.58
N VAL A 331 18.03 6.67 5.39
CA VAL A 331 17.78 6.69 6.81
C VAL A 331 18.26 8.06 7.27
N ALA A 332 17.33 9.01 7.33
CA ALA A 332 17.65 10.36 7.74
C ALA A 332 18.12 10.29 9.19
N GLY A 333 19.31 10.79 9.45
CA GLY A 333 19.80 10.92 10.80
C GLY A 333 18.94 11.88 11.61
N TYR A 334 19.17 11.92 12.90
CA TYR A 334 18.42 12.80 13.81
C TYR A 334 18.54 14.30 13.43
N VAL A 335 19.61 14.69 12.77
CA VAL A 335 19.85 16.03 12.20
C VAL A 335 20.40 15.90 10.81
N GLU A 336 19.68 16.38 9.81
CA GLU A 336 20.09 16.35 8.40
C GLU A 336 20.30 17.76 7.85
N ARG A 337 21.14 17.84 6.82
CA ARG A 337 21.28 19.04 6.02
C ARG A 337 20.31 18.98 4.86
N LEU A 338 19.26 19.79 4.91
CA LEU A 338 18.27 19.91 3.84
C LEU A 338 18.50 21.18 3.05
N GLU A 339 18.27 21.12 1.76
CA GLU A 339 18.22 22.31 0.91
C GLU A 339 16.76 22.69 0.69
N ILE A 340 16.40 23.90 1.08
CA ILE A 340 15.06 24.45 0.86
C ILE A 340 15.14 25.36 -0.36
N VAL A 341 14.33 25.08 -1.37
CA VAL A 341 14.30 25.85 -2.62
C VAL A 341 14.16 27.35 -2.33
N GLY A 342 15.08 28.13 -2.85
CA GLY A 342 15.15 29.59 -2.64
C GLY A 342 15.77 30.06 -1.33
N LEU A 343 16.24 29.14 -0.47
CA LEU A 343 16.86 29.48 0.81
C LEU A 343 18.26 28.89 0.99
N GLY A 344 18.60 27.84 0.24
CA GLY A 344 19.89 27.15 0.37
C GLY A 344 19.90 26.06 1.45
N PRO A 345 21.09 25.56 1.80
CA PRO A 345 21.24 24.40 2.67
C PRO A 345 21.06 24.77 4.15
N TYR A 346 20.15 24.06 4.83
CA TYR A 346 19.91 24.18 6.28
C TYR A 346 20.12 22.85 7.00
N ARG A 347 20.47 22.95 8.30
CA ARG A 347 20.42 21.81 9.21
C ARG A 347 19.01 21.73 9.77
N ALA A 348 18.28 20.68 9.44
CA ALA A 348 16.96 20.40 9.97
C ALA A 348 16.99 19.19 10.90
N LYS A 349 16.31 19.30 12.03
CA LYS A 349 16.04 18.17 12.90
C LYS A 349 14.78 17.48 12.41
N LEU A 350 14.89 16.22 12.00
CA LEU A 350 13.72 15.39 11.71
C LEU A 350 13.12 14.93 13.03
N ASP A 351 11.94 15.42 13.34
CA ASP A 351 11.24 15.08 14.58
C ASP A 351 10.17 14.03 14.27
N THR A 352 10.52 12.76 14.51
CA THR A 352 9.64 11.60 14.31
C THR A 352 8.65 11.40 15.46
N GLY A 353 8.77 12.15 16.54
CA GLY A 353 7.97 11.96 17.77
C GLY A 353 6.66 12.73 17.83
N ASN A 354 6.39 13.64 16.91
CA ASN A 354 5.27 14.58 17.03
C ASN A 354 3.95 14.11 16.39
N GLY A 355 3.86 12.89 15.89
CA GLY A 355 2.64 12.40 15.20
C GLY A 355 2.22 13.23 13.97
N THR A 356 2.97 14.26 13.62
CA THR A 356 2.80 15.08 12.41
C THR A 356 3.99 14.85 11.49
N LYS A 357 3.74 14.69 10.22
CA LYS A 357 4.76 14.51 9.15
C LYS A 357 5.48 15.85 8.86
N ALA A 358 5.83 16.62 9.89
CA ALA A 358 6.42 17.94 9.73
C ALA A 358 7.82 17.99 10.33
N SER A 359 8.78 18.46 9.56
CA SER A 359 10.12 18.80 10.03
C SER A 359 10.11 20.24 10.57
N MET A 360 10.97 20.52 11.56
CA MET A 360 11.12 21.86 12.12
C MET A 360 12.44 22.47 11.68
N PHE A 361 12.41 23.75 11.35
CA PHE A 361 13.61 24.56 11.19
C PHE A 361 13.52 25.86 12.03
N VAL A 362 14.64 26.37 12.44
CA VAL A 362 14.72 27.57 13.27
C VAL A 362 14.85 28.78 12.36
N VAL A 363 14.11 29.83 12.63
CA VAL A 363 14.15 31.12 11.93
C VAL A 363 14.61 32.24 12.85
N ASP A 364 15.20 33.30 12.28
CA ASP A 364 15.69 34.44 13.07
C ASP A 364 14.54 35.33 13.50
N LYS A 365 13.55 35.52 12.65
CA LYS A 365 12.35 36.30 12.92
C LYS A 365 11.11 35.56 12.41
N LEU A 366 10.04 35.64 13.19
CA LEU A 366 8.74 35.04 12.86
C LEU A 366 7.61 36.04 13.16
N GLU A 367 6.75 36.29 12.19
CA GLU A 367 5.54 37.10 12.36
C GLU A 367 4.33 36.30 11.83
N ILE A 368 3.30 36.16 12.68
CA ILE A 368 2.06 35.44 12.29
C ILE A 368 0.91 36.47 12.31
N LYS A 369 0.24 36.61 11.15
CA LYS A 369 -0.98 37.40 10.98
C LYS A 369 -2.10 36.57 10.38
N GLY A 370 -3.07 36.17 11.21
CA GLY A 370 -4.16 35.31 10.79
C GLY A 370 -3.66 33.96 10.28
N LYS A 371 -3.90 33.65 9.00
CA LYS A 371 -3.46 32.41 8.35
C LYS A 371 -2.16 32.57 7.53
N ILE A 372 -1.44 33.66 7.72
CA ILE A 372 -0.18 33.93 7.03
C ILE A 372 0.94 34.00 8.05
N VAL A 373 2.06 33.35 7.74
CA VAL A 373 3.31 33.46 8.47
C VAL A 373 4.35 34.11 7.57
N LYS A 374 5.02 35.10 8.12
CA LYS A 374 6.22 35.72 7.55
C LYS A 374 7.40 35.37 8.45
N TRP A 375 8.48 34.98 7.83
CA TRP A 375 9.69 34.64 8.58
C TRP A 375 10.95 35.07 7.82
N GLU A 376 12.01 35.26 8.56
CA GLU A 376 13.31 35.64 8.04
C GLU A 376 14.38 34.72 8.62
N ARG A 377 15.30 34.28 7.77
CA ARG A 377 16.50 33.57 8.17
C ARG A 377 17.67 33.94 7.25
N ASP A 378 18.82 34.23 7.86
CA ASP A 378 20.04 34.62 7.15
C ASP A 378 19.79 35.76 6.13
N GLY A 379 18.92 36.71 6.48
CA GLY A 379 18.54 37.85 5.63
C GLY A 379 17.50 37.54 4.55
N ILE A 380 17.11 36.30 4.36
CA ILE A 380 16.10 35.86 3.38
C ILE A 380 14.72 35.89 4.04
N LYS A 381 13.77 36.62 3.42
CA LYS A 381 12.40 36.77 3.89
C LYS A 381 11.46 35.93 3.07
N GLN A 382 10.60 35.18 3.76
CA GLN A 382 9.59 34.33 3.14
C GLN A 382 8.18 34.57 3.73
N THR A 383 7.17 34.30 2.92
CA THR A 383 5.77 34.42 3.33
C THR A 383 5.01 33.19 2.87
N HIS A 384 4.38 32.48 3.81
CA HIS A 384 3.64 31.26 3.55
C HIS A 384 2.25 31.30 4.18
N ARG A 385 1.34 30.52 3.61
CA ARG A 385 0.03 30.26 4.21
C ARG A 385 0.19 29.13 5.25
N ILE A 386 -0.37 29.35 6.44
CA ILE A 386 -0.43 28.32 7.48
C ILE A 386 -1.44 27.27 7.03
N VAL A 387 -0.99 26.03 6.90
CA VAL A 387 -1.82 24.86 6.52
C VAL A 387 -2.26 24.05 7.74
N GLY A 388 -1.62 24.26 8.89
CA GLY A 388 -1.95 23.61 10.14
C GLY A 388 -1.22 24.25 11.32
N VAL A 389 -1.52 23.79 12.53
CA VAL A 389 -0.82 24.18 13.76
C VAL A 389 -0.48 22.92 14.54
N SER A 390 0.80 22.76 14.86
CA SER A 390 1.27 21.70 15.74
C SER A 390 1.27 22.18 17.19
N HIS A 391 0.95 21.29 18.11
CA HIS A 391 0.94 21.54 19.55
C HIS A 391 1.90 20.55 20.24
N PRO A 392 3.23 20.70 20.08
CA PRO A 392 4.16 19.81 20.76
C PRO A 392 4.06 19.98 22.28
N HIS A 393 3.96 18.86 22.99
CA HIS A 393 4.01 18.83 24.43
C HIS A 393 5.47 18.79 24.90
N HIS A 394 5.94 19.90 25.49
CA HIS A 394 7.12 19.87 26.34
C HIS A 394 6.67 19.97 27.80
N VAL A 395 7.44 19.38 28.70
CA VAL A 395 7.14 19.37 30.14
C VAL A 395 6.75 20.76 30.62
N GLY A 396 5.46 21.00 30.85
CA GLY A 396 4.91 22.19 31.44
C GLY A 396 4.48 23.35 30.53
N LYS A 397 4.62 23.25 29.19
CA LYS A 397 4.15 24.28 28.24
C LYS A 397 3.64 23.67 26.93
N ILE A 398 2.52 24.19 26.43
CA ILE A 398 2.00 23.90 25.10
C ILE A 398 2.43 25.04 24.17
N ASP A 399 3.32 24.74 23.23
CA ASP A 399 3.72 25.66 22.17
C ASP A 399 2.78 25.47 20.95
N LYS A 400 2.30 26.60 20.41
CA LYS A 400 1.58 26.58 19.11
C LYS A 400 2.58 26.91 18.00
N ARG A 401 2.82 25.96 17.09
CA ARG A 401 3.76 26.14 15.98
C ARG A 401 3.02 26.08 14.64
N PRO A 402 3.15 27.08 13.77
CA PRO A 402 2.53 27.03 12.47
C PRO A 402 3.18 25.96 11.60
N ILE A 403 2.35 25.24 10.83
CA ILE A 403 2.79 24.31 9.80
C ILE A 403 2.61 25.01 8.46
N ILE A 404 3.67 25.04 7.67
CA ILE A 404 3.68 25.57 6.31
C ILE A 404 4.18 24.49 5.36
N LEU A 405 3.82 24.59 4.08
CA LEU A 405 4.42 23.80 3.02
C LEU A 405 5.56 24.60 2.42
N VAL A 406 6.71 23.96 2.28
CA VAL A 406 7.87 24.48 1.56
C VAL A 406 8.31 23.42 0.57
N ASP A 407 8.82 23.85 -0.58
CA ASP A 407 9.47 22.96 -1.54
C ASP A 407 10.89 22.66 -1.04
N LEU A 408 11.26 21.38 -1.04
CA LEU A 408 12.57 20.87 -0.62
C LEU A 408 13.43 20.57 -1.83
#